data_e11e982f7efdeac2b836d11dbbdeb8a4
#
_entry.id   e11e982f7efdeac2b836d11dbbdeb8a4
#
_cell.length_a   1.000
_cell.length_b   1.000
_cell.length_c   1.000
_cell.angle_alpha   90.00
_cell.angle_beta   90.00
_cell.angle_gamma   90.00
#
_symmetry.space_group_name_H-M   'P 1'
#
loop_
_entity.id
_entity.type
_entity.pdbx_description
1 polymer ?
#
loop_
_entity_poly.entity_id
_entity_poly.type
_entity_poly.pdbx_seq_one_letter_code
_entity_poly.pdbx_strand_id
1 'polypeptide(L)'
;SWIRVRIPSGNAVQTLKAKLRENRLVTVCEEASCPNIHECFSHGTATFMILGDVCTRRCSFCDVAHGRPKPPDPAEPLSLAHTIADMRLKYVVITSVDRDDLRDGGAQHFVDCIAAVREHSPGTKIEILTPDFRGKGRMERALEILATNPPDVFNHNLETVPDLYRNVRPGADYQWSLTLLQKFKAQHPDVATKSGIMLGLGETMEQVEATLRDLRAHDVDMVTIGQYLQPSPHHHPVMRYWTPDEFKALEDFGMALGFTHVASGPMVRSSYHADKQAADAGFA
;
A
#
# COMPACT_ATOMS: atom_id res chain seq x y z
N SER A 1 -8.52 -18.91 19.28
CA SER A 1 -8.09 -17.77 18.49
C SER A 1 -6.57 -17.76 18.41
N TRP A 2 -5.98 -17.97 17.26
CA TRP A 2 -4.53 -18.03 17.03
C TRP A 2 -3.96 -16.68 16.55
N ILE A 3 -4.80 -15.72 16.11
CA ILE A 3 -4.39 -14.34 15.80
C ILE A 3 -4.29 -13.57 17.12
N ARG A 4 -3.07 -13.14 17.45
CA ARG A 4 -2.80 -12.35 18.67
C ARG A 4 -1.99 -11.11 18.30
N VAL A 5 -2.42 -9.95 18.79
CA VAL A 5 -1.69 -8.67 18.68
C VAL A 5 -0.97 -8.43 20.01
N ARG A 6 0.34 -8.12 19.94
CA ARG A 6 1.08 -7.61 21.10
C ARG A 6 0.91 -6.11 21.17
N ILE A 7 0.42 -5.59 22.30
CA ILE A 7 0.36 -4.16 22.56
C ILE A 7 1.63 -3.79 23.33
N PRO A 8 2.60 -3.09 22.74
CA PRO A 8 3.78 -2.63 23.46
C PRO A 8 3.39 -1.55 24.48
N SER A 9 3.98 -1.60 25.66
CA SER A 9 3.88 -0.54 26.66
C SER A 9 4.93 0.54 26.36
N GLY A 10 4.51 1.74 25.95
CA GLY A 10 5.43 2.88 25.74
C GLY A 10 4.77 4.12 25.17
N ASN A 11 5.31 5.30 25.51
CA ASN A 11 4.81 6.61 25.06
C ASN A 11 5.22 6.99 23.62
N ALA A 12 6.07 6.18 22.96
CA ALA A 12 6.63 6.49 21.65
C ALA A 12 5.55 6.75 20.57
N VAL A 13 4.51 5.93 20.56
CA VAL A 13 3.38 6.08 19.61
C VAL A 13 2.57 7.32 19.91
N GLN A 14 2.34 7.67 21.18
CA GLN A 14 1.60 8.88 21.55
C GLN A 14 2.38 10.14 21.15
N THR A 15 3.69 10.16 21.35
CA THR A 15 4.57 11.25 20.93
C THR A 15 4.54 11.42 19.42
N LEU A 16 4.56 10.31 18.68
CA LEU A 16 4.48 10.32 17.23
C LEU A 16 3.13 10.86 16.74
N LYS A 17 2.02 10.37 17.31
CA LYS A 17 0.68 10.86 17.00
C LYS A 17 0.54 12.38 17.26
N ALA A 18 1.16 12.90 18.32
CA ALA A 18 1.20 14.33 18.59
C ALA A 18 1.94 15.09 17.48
N LYS A 19 3.13 14.63 17.07
CA LYS A 19 3.90 15.22 15.96
C LYS A 19 3.16 15.20 14.63
N LEU A 20 2.49 14.09 14.31
CA LEU A 20 1.69 13.99 13.08
C LEU A 20 0.56 15.00 13.04
N ARG A 21 -0.16 15.18 14.17
CA ARG A 21 -1.23 16.17 14.30
C ARG A 21 -0.71 17.60 14.21
N GLU A 22 0.43 17.91 14.83
CA GLU A 22 1.09 19.22 14.72
C GLU A 22 1.42 19.57 13.27
N ASN A 23 1.86 18.58 12.49
CA ASN A 23 2.20 18.75 11.08
C ASN A 23 1.03 18.52 10.13
N ARG A 24 -0.19 18.32 10.63
CA ARG A 24 -1.41 18.03 9.83
C ARG A 24 -1.27 16.82 8.89
N LEU A 25 -0.46 15.85 9.28
CA LEU A 25 -0.24 14.63 8.52
C LEU A 25 -1.14 13.50 9.01
N VAL A 26 -1.55 12.66 8.07
CA VAL A 26 -2.39 11.48 8.29
C VAL A 26 -1.56 10.22 8.04
N THR A 27 -1.73 9.21 8.88
CA THR A 27 -1.14 7.89 8.62
C THR A 27 -2.24 6.86 8.38
N VAL A 28 -2.04 5.98 7.40
CA VAL A 28 -2.93 4.82 7.19
C VAL A 28 -2.99 3.95 8.43
N CYS A 29 -1.91 3.91 9.21
CA CYS A 29 -1.86 3.15 10.46
C CYS A 29 -2.89 3.61 11.50
N GLU A 30 -3.27 4.91 11.49
CA GLU A 30 -4.34 5.44 12.33
C GLU A 30 -5.70 5.30 11.67
N GLU A 31 -5.86 5.74 10.42
CA GLU A 31 -7.15 5.78 9.71
C GLU A 31 -7.70 4.38 9.41
N ALA A 32 -6.84 3.42 9.10
CA ALA A 32 -7.23 2.03 8.84
C ALA A 32 -7.15 1.12 10.08
N SER A 33 -7.02 1.68 11.28
CA SER A 33 -6.96 0.92 12.55
C SER A 33 -5.94 -0.23 12.52
N CYS A 34 -4.74 0.03 11.97
CA CYS A 34 -3.74 -1.01 11.71
C CYS A 34 -3.22 -1.64 13.02
N PRO A 35 -3.28 -2.97 13.17
CA PRO A 35 -2.82 -3.65 14.37
C PRO A 35 -1.29 -3.59 14.58
N ASN A 36 -0.53 -3.27 13.54
CA ASN A 36 0.94 -3.32 13.54
C ASN A 36 1.61 -1.95 13.79
N ILE A 37 0.84 -0.89 14.08
CA ILE A 37 1.32 0.49 14.20
C ILE A 37 2.52 0.61 15.16
N HIS A 38 2.47 -0.07 16.29
CA HIS A 38 3.52 -0.01 17.32
C HIS A 38 4.83 -0.64 16.85
N GLU A 39 4.75 -1.72 16.12
CA GLU A 39 5.93 -2.48 15.65
C GLU A 39 6.62 -1.73 14.51
N CYS A 40 5.88 -1.28 13.49
CA CYS A 40 6.43 -0.54 12.36
C CYS A 40 7.17 0.72 12.82
N PHE A 41 6.58 1.52 13.69
CA PHE A 41 7.19 2.74 14.18
C PHE A 41 8.45 2.50 15.00
N SER A 42 8.52 1.40 15.77
CA SER A 42 9.72 1.04 16.53
C SER A 42 10.89 0.63 15.64
N HIS A 43 10.64 0.23 14.39
CA HIS A 43 11.67 -0.16 13.42
C HIS A 43 12.07 0.97 12.44
N GLY A 44 11.52 2.18 12.61
CA GLY A 44 11.85 3.32 11.75
C GLY A 44 11.17 3.26 10.37
N THR A 45 10.05 2.52 10.25
CA THR A 45 9.20 2.43 9.06
C THR A 45 7.84 3.07 9.37
N ALA A 46 7.37 3.96 8.50
CA ALA A 46 6.05 4.58 8.62
C ALA A 46 5.33 4.60 7.28
N THR A 47 3.99 4.61 7.33
CA THR A 47 3.13 4.73 6.16
C THR A 47 2.31 6.00 6.30
N PHE A 48 2.59 6.98 5.43
CA PHE A 48 1.88 8.25 5.38
C PHE A 48 0.82 8.22 4.30
N MET A 49 -0.34 8.81 4.59
CA MET A 49 -1.41 9.01 3.64
C MET A 49 -1.44 10.48 3.23
N ILE A 50 -1.30 10.71 1.94
CA ILE A 50 -1.32 12.05 1.31
C ILE A 50 -2.64 12.30 0.60
N LEU A 51 -2.86 13.52 0.14
CA LEU A 51 -4.06 13.95 -0.59
C LEU A 51 -5.35 13.95 0.25
N GLY A 52 -5.20 14.00 1.57
CA GLY A 52 -6.29 14.04 2.53
C GLY A 52 -6.78 12.67 2.99
N ASP A 53 -7.87 12.68 3.73
CA ASP A 53 -8.47 11.56 4.46
C ASP A 53 -9.83 11.11 3.90
N VAL A 54 -10.28 11.68 2.78
CA VAL A 54 -11.56 11.36 2.14
C VAL A 54 -11.31 10.77 0.75
N CYS A 55 -11.73 9.52 0.55
CA CYS A 55 -11.60 8.79 -0.70
C CYS A 55 -12.80 9.04 -1.64
N THR A 56 -12.56 9.08 -2.95
CA THR A 56 -13.65 9.16 -3.95
C THR A 56 -14.36 7.83 -4.17
N ARG A 57 -13.80 6.71 -3.67
CA ARG A 57 -14.33 5.35 -3.83
C ARG A 57 -14.80 4.75 -2.51
N ARG A 58 -15.54 3.62 -2.61
CA ARG A 58 -16.19 2.93 -1.48
C ARG A 58 -15.89 1.44 -1.49
N CYS A 59 -14.63 1.09 -1.29
CA CYS A 59 -14.25 -0.32 -1.17
C CYS A 59 -14.85 -0.90 0.13
N SER A 60 -15.54 -2.05 0.02
CA SER A 60 -16.31 -2.60 1.15
C SER A 60 -15.47 -3.10 2.32
N PHE A 61 -14.17 -3.22 2.14
CA PHE A 61 -13.21 -3.64 3.17
C PHE A 61 -12.52 -2.46 3.89
N CYS A 62 -12.63 -1.23 3.35
CA CYS A 62 -11.80 -0.09 3.73
C CYS A 62 -12.52 0.84 4.70
N ASP A 63 -11.86 1.14 5.82
CA ASP A 63 -12.37 2.01 6.90
C ASP A 63 -12.14 3.51 6.64
N VAL A 64 -11.42 3.86 5.56
CA VAL A 64 -11.17 5.26 5.20
C VAL A 64 -12.46 5.96 4.80
N ALA A 65 -12.66 7.17 5.30
CA ALA A 65 -13.83 7.99 4.97
C ALA A 65 -13.94 8.20 3.45
N HIS A 66 -15.18 8.23 2.95
CA HIS A 66 -15.43 8.41 1.52
C HIS A 66 -16.42 9.56 1.28
N GLY A 67 -16.25 10.23 0.13
CA GLY A 67 -17.07 11.36 -0.22
C GLY A 67 -16.42 12.29 -1.24
N ARG A 68 -16.53 13.58 -0.99
CA ARG A 68 -15.92 14.63 -1.83
C ARG A 68 -14.68 15.19 -1.13
N PRO A 69 -13.47 14.86 -1.59
CA PRO A 69 -12.24 15.36 -1.01
C PRO A 69 -12.08 16.88 -1.13
N LYS A 70 -11.31 17.46 -0.23
CA LYS A 70 -10.84 18.85 -0.35
C LYS A 70 -9.74 18.95 -1.44
N PRO A 71 -9.44 20.13 -1.98
CA PRO A 71 -8.27 20.33 -2.83
C PRO A 71 -6.99 19.83 -2.13
N PRO A 72 -5.99 19.32 -2.88
CA PRO A 72 -4.70 18.98 -2.32
C PRO A 72 -4.06 20.16 -1.60
N ASP A 73 -3.42 19.91 -0.45
CA ASP A 73 -2.69 20.95 0.29
C ASP A 73 -1.29 21.09 -0.33
N PRO A 74 -0.94 22.25 -0.91
CA PRO A 74 0.38 22.47 -1.50
C PRO A 74 1.53 22.45 -0.50
N ALA A 75 1.26 22.56 0.80
CA ALA A 75 2.26 22.49 1.86
C ALA A 75 2.53 21.04 2.33
N GLU A 76 1.67 20.09 1.99
CA GLU A 76 1.78 18.70 2.46
C GLU A 76 3.11 18.03 2.09
N PRO A 77 3.68 18.17 0.86
CA PRO A 77 4.96 17.58 0.51
C PRO A 77 6.12 18.01 1.43
N LEU A 78 6.20 19.30 1.74
CA LEU A 78 7.25 19.82 2.61
C LEU A 78 7.04 19.41 4.07
N SER A 79 5.81 19.44 4.54
CA SER A 79 5.45 18.98 5.90
C SER A 79 5.78 17.50 6.10
N LEU A 80 5.50 16.68 5.09
CA LEU A 80 5.86 15.25 5.07
C LEU A 80 7.38 15.07 5.13
N ALA A 81 8.13 15.77 4.29
CA ALA A 81 9.59 15.67 4.22
C ALA A 81 10.25 16.05 5.54
N HIS A 82 9.83 17.15 6.17
CA HIS A 82 10.32 17.56 7.49
C HIS A 82 10.02 16.52 8.56
N THR A 83 8.82 15.95 8.58
CA THR A 83 8.46 14.92 9.55
C THR A 83 9.30 13.65 9.39
N ILE A 84 9.55 13.22 8.15
CA ILE A 84 10.41 12.06 7.84
C ILE A 84 11.85 12.32 8.31
N ALA A 85 12.38 13.52 8.05
CA ALA A 85 13.71 13.93 8.47
C ALA A 85 13.84 13.97 10.00
N ASP A 86 12.90 14.59 10.69
CA ASP A 86 12.86 14.67 12.15
C ASP A 86 12.79 13.30 12.82
N MET A 87 12.05 12.37 12.21
CA MET A 87 11.93 10.99 12.67
C MET A 87 13.12 10.12 12.28
N ARG A 88 14.02 10.61 11.41
CA ARG A 88 15.18 9.86 10.88
C ARG A 88 14.78 8.51 10.30
N LEU A 89 13.66 8.49 9.55
CA LEU A 89 13.19 7.26 8.93
C LEU A 89 14.16 6.80 7.84
N LYS A 90 14.42 5.50 7.82
CA LYS A 90 15.24 4.86 6.79
C LYS A 90 14.43 4.41 5.59
N TYR A 91 13.18 4.12 5.83
CA TYR A 91 12.22 3.65 4.84
C TYR A 91 10.85 4.27 5.10
N VAL A 92 10.19 4.73 4.06
CA VAL A 92 8.86 5.33 4.15
C VAL A 92 7.96 4.77 3.04
N VAL A 93 6.72 4.47 3.41
CA VAL A 93 5.66 4.18 2.45
C VAL A 93 4.76 5.41 2.36
N ILE A 94 4.59 5.94 1.16
CA ILE A 94 3.68 7.04 0.86
C ILE A 94 2.50 6.48 0.09
N THR A 95 1.31 6.62 0.62
CA THR A 95 0.07 6.18 -0.05
C THR A 95 -0.92 7.31 -0.12
N SER A 96 -2.02 7.12 -0.83
CA SER A 96 -3.10 8.10 -0.91
C SER A 96 -4.46 7.43 -0.91
N VAL A 97 -5.49 8.24 -0.69
CA VAL A 97 -6.87 7.92 -1.08
C VAL A 97 -7.01 7.94 -2.61
N ASP A 98 -8.04 7.30 -3.15
CA ASP A 98 -8.40 7.50 -4.57
C ASP A 98 -8.88 8.94 -4.80
N ARG A 99 -8.36 9.58 -5.83
CA ARG A 99 -8.65 10.96 -6.23
C ARG A 99 -9.13 11.00 -7.68
N ASP A 100 -10.25 10.32 -7.95
CA ASP A 100 -10.88 10.32 -9.28
C ASP A 100 -11.36 11.71 -9.73
N ASP A 101 -11.41 12.67 -8.80
CA ASP A 101 -11.70 14.08 -9.04
C ASP A 101 -10.52 14.84 -9.68
N LEU A 102 -9.28 14.33 -9.55
CA LEU A 102 -8.08 14.93 -10.13
C LEU A 102 -7.78 14.35 -11.52
N ARG A 103 -7.27 15.18 -12.43
CA ARG A 103 -6.99 14.78 -13.82
C ARG A 103 -5.90 13.71 -13.94
N ASP A 104 -4.94 13.73 -13.02
CA ASP A 104 -3.80 12.81 -12.92
C ASP A 104 -3.96 11.77 -11.82
N GLY A 105 -5.11 11.77 -11.11
CA GLY A 105 -5.35 10.89 -9.97
C GLY A 105 -4.43 11.15 -8.77
N GLY A 106 -3.77 12.32 -8.73
CA GLY A 106 -2.83 12.70 -7.67
C GLY A 106 -1.36 12.36 -7.96
N ALA A 107 -1.02 11.92 -9.16
CA ALA A 107 0.35 11.52 -9.51
C ALA A 107 1.38 12.64 -9.30
N GLN A 108 1.04 13.91 -9.65
CA GLN A 108 1.93 15.04 -9.43
C GLN A 108 2.24 15.23 -7.94
N HIS A 109 1.26 15.07 -7.09
CA HIS A 109 1.45 15.21 -5.65
C HIS A 109 2.37 14.14 -5.06
N PHE A 110 2.30 12.89 -5.58
CA PHE A 110 3.29 11.85 -5.25
C PHE A 110 4.71 12.27 -5.63
N VAL A 111 4.90 12.78 -6.83
CA VAL A 111 6.22 13.26 -7.32
C VAL A 111 6.74 14.40 -6.46
N ASP A 112 5.89 15.37 -6.10
CA ASP A 112 6.25 16.49 -5.22
C ASP A 112 6.67 15.99 -3.83
N CYS A 113 5.97 15.00 -3.26
CA CYS A 113 6.34 14.37 -2.01
C CYS A 113 7.69 13.62 -2.11
N ILE A 114 7.91 12.84 -3.17
CA ILE A 114 9.18 12.14 -3.41
C ILE A 114 10.33 13.14 -3.51
N ALA A 115 10.16 14.23 -4.26
CA ALA A 115 11.16 15.26 -4.43
C ALA A 115 11.52 15.91 -3.09
N ALA A 116 10.52 16.33 -2.32
CA ALA A 116 10.71 16.96 -1.00
C ALA A 116 11.42 16.00 -0.01
N VAL A 117 11.03 14.72 0.03
CA VAL A 117 11.68 13.72 0.89
C VAL A 117 13.14 13.53 0.49
N ARG A 118 13.46 13.41 -0.79
CA ARG A 118 14.83 13.24 -1.28
C ARG A 118 15.72 14.45 -0.97
N GLU A 119 15.15 15.66 -1.00
CA GLU A 119 15.86 16.89 -0.64
C GLU A 119 16.22 16.95 0.86
N HIS A 120 15.27 16.58 1.74
CA HIS A 120 15.42 16.73 3.19
C HIS A 120 15.95 15.47 3.88
N SER A 121 15.84 14.31 3.25
CA SER A 121 16.27 13.01 3.77
C SER A 121 16.82 12.12 2.64
N PRO A 122 17.96 12.47 2.04
CA PRO A 122 18.48 11.81 0.82
C PRO A 122 18.82 10.33 1.01
N GLY A 123 18.96 9.84 2.26
CA GLY A 123 19.20 8.44 2.58
C GLY A 123 17.93 7.61 2.82
N THR A 124 16.75 8.22 2.80
CA THR A 124 15.48 7.52 3.03
C THR A 124 15.02 6.83 1.75
N LYS A 125 14.74 5.53 1.83
CA LYS A 125 14.09 4.77 0.75
C LYS A 125 12.60 5.05 0.71
N ILE A 126 12.04 5.20 -0.48
CA ILE A 126 10.67 5.62 -0.71
C ILE A 126 9.93 4.54 -1.50
N GLU A 127 8.95 3.91 -0.86
CA GLU A 127 7.92 3.11 -1.52
C GLU A 127 6.67 3.98 -1.69
N ILE A 128 6.03 3.93 -2.86
CA ILE A 128 4.70 4.52 -3.03
C ILE A 128 3.67 3.40 -3.20
N LEU A 129 2.53 3.51 -2.53
CA LEU A 129 1.36 2.67 -2.73
C LEU A 129 0.28 3.53 -3.42
N THR A 130 0.13 3.33 -4.71
CA THR A 130 -0.70 4.19 -5.56
C THR A 130 -2.13 3.69 -5.72
N PRO A 131 -3.10 4.57 -6.02
CA PRO A 131 -4.38 4.19 -6.59
C PRO A 131 -4.18 3.58 -7.99
N ASP A 132 -5.26 3.09 -8.61
CA ASP A 132 -5.19 2.47 -9.94
C ASP A 132 -5.15 3.50 -11.10
N PHE A 133 -5.23 4.79 -10.82
CA PHE A 133 -5.30 5.87 -11.81
C PHE A 133 -6.33 5.59 -12.92
N ARG A 134 -7.47 4.98 -12.56
CA ARG A 134 -8.49 4.57 -13.52
C ARG A 134 -9.20 5.78 -14.12
N GLY A 135 -9.26 5.82 -15.45
CA GLY A 135 -9.91 6.86 -16.21
C GLY A 135 -9.27 7.04 -17.59
N LYS A 136 -10.01 7.58 -18.53
CA LYS A 136 -9.51 7.76 -19.91
C LYS A 136 -8.25 8.64 -19.95
N GLY A 137 -7.12 8.04 -20.33
CA GLY A 137 -5.81 8.70 -20.43
C GLY A 137 -5.19 9.11 -19.10
N ARG A 138 -5.80 8.73 -17.95
CA ARG A 138 -5.27 9.10 -16.63
C ARG A 138 -4.07 8.23 -16.25
N MET A 139 -4.12 6.92 -16.53
CA MET A 139 -2.98 6.02 -16.26
C MET A 139 -1.74 6.47 -17.01
N GLU A 140 -1.85 6.75 -18.29
CA GLU A 140 -0.75 7.21 -19.13
C GLU A 140 -0.15 8.50 -18.58
N ARG A 141 -1.01 9.48 -18.28
CA ARG A 141 -0.59 10.75 -17.67
C ARG A 141 0.10 10.54 -16.32
N ALA A 142 -0.46 9.69 -15.46
CA ALA A 142 0.13 9.41 -14.14
C ALA A 142 1.51 8.77 -14.28
N LEU A 143 1.66 7.80 -15.18
CA LEU A 143 2.95 7.14 -15.44
C LEU A 143 4.00 8.11 -16.02
N GLU A 144 3.61 9.00 -16.94
CA GLU A 144 4.49 10.05 -17.45
C GLU A 144 4.98 11.00 -16.35
N ILE A 145 4.09 11.38 -15.43
CA ILE A 145 4.44 12.25 -14.29
C ILE A 145 5.37 11.50 -13.33
N LEU A 146 5.03 10.27 -12.94
CA LEU A 146 5.84 9.46 -12.02
C LEU A 146 7.24 9.17 -12.60
N ALA A 147 7.37 9.09 -13.91
CA ALA A 147 8.67 8.92 -14.58
C ALA A 147 9.64 10.09 -14.37
N THR A 148 9.16 11.26 -13.99
CA THR A 148 10.02 12.43 -13.71
C THR A 148 10.81 12.29 -12.41
N ASN A 149 10.29 11.51 -11.45
CA ASN A 149 10.95 11.22 -10.16
C ASN A 149 10.42 9.91 -9.59
N PRO A 150 10.83 8.74 -10.15
CA PRO A 150 10.28 7.44 -9.76
C PRO A 150 10.66 7.06 -8.32
N PRO A 151 9.82 6.30 -7.61
CA PRO A 151 10.12 5.79 -6.26
C PRO A 151 11.22 4.71 -6.29
N ASP A 152 11.67 4.28 -5.12
CA ASP A 152 12.52 3.08 -4.99
C ASP A 152 11.70 1.78 -5.12
N VAL A 153 10.44 1.79 -4.70
CA VAL A 153 9.49 0.68 -4.87
C VAL A 153 8.13 1.23 -5.31
N PHE A 154 7.57 0.65 -6.37
CA PHE A 154 6.22 0.98 -6.86
C PHE A 154 5.24 -0.11 -6.46
N ASN A 155 4.28 0.23 -5.61
CA ASN A 155 3.26 -0.67 -5.09
C ASN A 155 1.86 -0.26 -5.56
N HIS A 156 1.09 -1.23 -6.03
CA HIS A 156 -0.35 -1.10 -6.26
C HIS A 156 -1.04 -2.42 -5.90
N ASN A 157 -1.93 -2.38 -4.92
CA ASN A 157 -2.60 -3.58 -4.44
C ASN A 157 -3.73 -4.02 -5.36
N LEU A 158 -3.81 -5.32 -5.67
CA LEU A 158 -5.01 -5.93 -6.26
C LEU A 158 -6.14 -6.09 -5.25
N GLU A 159 -5.81 -6.20 -3.97
CA GLU A 159 -6.68 -6.36 -2.81
C GLU A 159 -7.40 -7.71 -2.73
N THR A 160 -7.93 -8.22 -3.85
CA THR A 160 -8.68 -9.48 -3.92
C THR A 160 -8.60 -10.11 -5.31
N VAL A 161 -9.20 -11.30 -5.46
CA VAL A 161 -9.30 -12.04 -6.73
C VAL A 161 -10.35 -11.43 -7.68
N PRO A 162 -10.25 -11.65 -9.01
CA PRO A 162 -11.12 -10.97 -10.00
C PRO A 162 -12.62 -11.17 -9.76
N ASP A 163 -13.05 -12.35 -9.35
CA ASP A 163 -14.47 -12.67 -9.14
C ASP A 163 -15.12 -11.85 -8.02
N LEU A 164 -14.31 -11.34 -7.08
CA LEU A 164 -14.79 -10.55 -5.95
C LEU A 164 -14.74 -9.03 -6.20
N TYR A 165 -14.11 -8.56 -7.27
CA TYR A 165 -13.91 -7.11 -7.52
C TYR A 165 -15.20 -6.31 -7.43
N ARG A 166 -16.28 -6.80 -8.05
CA ARG A 166 -17.57 -6.09 -8.07
C ARG A 166 -18.11 -5.80 -6.68
N ASN A 167 -17.93 -6.72 -5.74
CA ASN A 167 -18.51 -6.64 -4.40
C ASN A 167 -17.54 -6.04 -3.38
N VAL A 168 -16.26 -6.31 -3.53
CA VAL A 168 -15.20 -5.95 -2.56
C VAL A 168 -14.56 -4.62 -2.91
N ARG A 169 -14.33 -4.37 -4.21
CA ARG A 169 -13.63 -3.20 -4.72
C ARG A 169 -14.41 -2.52 -5.87
N PRO A 170 -15.66 -2.08 -5.61
CA PRO A 170 -16.48 -1.45 -6.65
C PRO A 170 -15.80 -0.20 -7.20
N GLY A 171 -15.82 -0.03 -8.53
CA GLY A 171 -15.15 1.07 -9.22
C GLY A 171 -13.71 0.80 -9.63
N ALA A 172 -13.06 -0.27 -9.15
CA ALA A 172 -11.78 -0.76 -9.65
C ALA A 172 -11.97 -1.80 -10.76
N ASP A 173 -10.87 -2.11 -11.45
CA ASP A 173 -10.82 -3.11 -12.51
C ASP A 173 -9.54 -3.94 -12.36
N TYR A 174 -9.69 -5.27 -12.35
CA TYR A 174 -8.60 -6.20 -12.10
C TYR A 174 -7.53 -6.13 -13.18
N GLN A 175 -7.93 -6.22 -14.44
CA GLN A 175 -6.99 -6.19 -15.56
C GLN A 175 -6.32 -4.81 -15.71
N TRP A 176 -7.04 -3.74 -15.38
CA TRP A 176 -6.48 -2.39 -15.34
C TRP A 176 -5.36 -2.27 -14.29
N SER A 177 -5.56 -2.83 -13.11
CA SER A 177 -4.57 -2.84 -12.02
C SER A 177 -3.32 -3.62 -12.41
N LEU A 178 -3.47 -4.80 -13.04
CA LEU A 178 -2.33 -5.56 -13.58
C LEU A 178 -1.59 -4.79 -14.67
N THR A 179 -2.33 -4.14 -15.57
CA THR A 179 -1.75 -3.32 -16.65
C THR A 179 -0.97 -2.13 -16.11
N LEU A 180 -1.42 -1.50 -15.02
CA LEU A 180 -0.70 -0.42 -14.37
C LEU A 180 0.68 -0.87 -13.88
N LEU A 181 0.74 -2.00 -13.16
CA LEU A 181 1.98 -2.58 -12.65
C LEU A 181 2.94 -2.93 -13.79
N GLN A 182 2.44 -3.60 -14.84
CA GLN A 182 3.23 -3.99 -15.99
C GLN A 182 3.80 -2.80 -16.76
N LYS A 183 2.98 -1.77 -17.02
CA LYS A 183 3.42 -0.55 -17.71
C LYS A 183 4.49 0.20 -16.91
N PHE A 184 4.31 0.30 -15.59
CA PHE A 184 5.32 0.92 -14.74
C PHE A 184 6.64 0.14 -14.79
N LYS A 185 6.60 -1.19 -14.64
CA LYS A 185 7.79 -2.05 -14.71
C LYS A 185 8.50 -1.95 -16.06
N ALA A 186 7.76 -1.89 -17.15
CA ALA A 186 8.34 -1.72 -18.49
C ALA A 186 9.07 -0.38 -18.68
N GLN A 187 8.58 0.71 -18.04
CA GLN A 187 9.22 2.02 -18.06
C GLN A 187 10.42 2.12 -17.11
N HIS A 188 10.38 1.40 -16.00
CA HIS A 188 11.38 1.41 -14.92
C HIS A 188 11.83 0.00 -14.54
N PRO A 189 12.59 -0.71 -15.39
CA PRO A 189 12.96 -2.12 -15.16
C PRO A 189 13.73 -2.34 -13.85
N ASP A 190 14.50 -1.34 -13.41
CA ASP A 190 15.34 -1.40 -12.21
C ASP A 190 14.58 -1.06 -10.91
N VAL A 191 13.34 -0.54 -11.01
CA VAL A 191 12.49 -0.27 -9.85
C VAL A 191 11.66 -1.50 -9.52
N ALA A 192 11.67 -1.92 -8.26
CA ALA A 192 10.84 -3.02 -7.80
C ALA A 192 9.36 -2.71 -7.91
N THR A 193 8.57 -3.67 -8.40
CA THR A 193 7.11 -3.60 -8.38
C THR A 193 6.55 -4.53 -7.32
N LYS A 194 5.47 -4.10 -6.67
CA LYS A 194 4.86 -4.80 -5.56
C LYS A 194 3.33 -4.77 -5.65
N SER A 195 2.68 -5.82 -5.17
CA SER A 195 1.24 -5.86 -5.00
C SER A 195 0.85 -6.57 -3.71
N GLY A 196 -0.37 -6.37 -3.26
CA GLY A 196 -0.93 -7.01 -2.07
C GLY A 196 -2.32 -7.53 -2.32
N ILE A 197 -2.63 -8.64 -1.64
CA ILE A 197 -3.97 -9.25 -1.59
C ILE A 197 -4.34 -9.59 -0.15
N MET A 198 -5.64 -9.52 0.12
CA MET A 198 -6.22 -9.93 1.41
C MET A 198 -6.99 -11.23 1.23
N LEU A 199 -6.87 -12.13 2.19
CA LEU A 199 -7.58 -13.40 2.25
C LEU A 199 -8.70 -13.37 3.29
N GLY A 200 -9.77 -14.10 3.03
CA GLY A 200 -10.93 -14.17 3.92
C GLY A 200 -12.11 -13.34 3.45
N LEU A 201 -12.08 -12.86 2.19
CA LEU A 201 -13.17 -12.11 1.56
C LEU A 201 -14.15 -13.00 0.79
N GLY A 202 -13.85 -14.31 0.64
CA GLY A 202 -14.69 -15.30 -0.05
C GLY A 202 -13.99 -16.02 -1.21
N GLU A 203 -12.71 -15.77 -1.41
CA GLU A 203 -11.87 -16.42 -2.43
C GLU A 203 -11.55 -17.87 -2.06
N THR A 204 -11.21 -18.66 -3.07
CA THR A 204 -10.65 -20.02 -2.91
C THR A 204 -9.14 -20.02 -3.06
N MET A 205 -8.48 -21.12 -2.66
CA MET A 205 -7.03 -21.30 -2.86
C MET A 205 -6.65 -21.19 -4.34
N GLU A 206 -7.40 -21.85 -5.21
CA GLU A 206 -7.16 -21.87 -6.66
C GLU A 206 -7.27 -20.46 -7.28
N GLN A 207 -8.22 -19.64 -6.80
CA GLN A 207 -8.38 -18.26 -7.26
C GLN A 207 -7.19 -17.39 -6.81
N VAL A 208 -6.68 -17.59 -5.59
CA VAL A 208 -5.49 -16.89 -5.08
C VAL A 208 -4.25 -17.30 -5.89
N GLU A 209 -4.04 -18.60 -6.11
CA GLU A 209 -2.94 -19.09 -6.94
C GLU A 209 -2.99 -18.53 -8.36
N ALA A 210 -4.19 -18.47 -8.97
CA ALA A 210 -4.37 -17.87 -10.29
C ALA A 210 -3.98 -16.39 -10.28
N THR A 211 -4.39 -15.64 -9.24
CA THR A 211 -4.01 -14.23 -9.06
C THR A 211 -2.49 -14.06 -8.92
N LEU A 212 -1.80 -14.95 -8.22
CA LEU A 212 -0.34 -14.92 -8.11
C LEU A 212 0.34 -15.19 -9.48
N ARG A 213 -0.20 -16.11 -10.27
CA ARG A 213 0.29 -16.34 -11.66
C ARG A 213 0.09 -15.09 -12.54
N ASP A 214 -1.07 -14.44 -12.43
CA ASP A 214 -1.36 -13.21 -13.17
C ASP A 214 -0.39 -12.07 -12.79
N LEU A 215 -0.10 -11.88 -11.51
CA LEU A 215 0.88 -10.90 -11.05
C LEU A 215 2.28 -11.18 -11.63
N ARG A 216 2.74 -12.43 -11.60
CA ARG A 216 4.04 -12.78 -12.21
C ARG A 216 4.06 -12.60 -13.72
N ALA A 217 2.96 -12.92 -14.42
CA ALA A 217 2.83 -12.70 -15.85
C ALA A 217 2.83 -11.22 -16.24
N HIS A 218 2.60 -10.31 -15.27
CA HIS A 218 2.68 -8.85 -15.42
C HIS A 218 3.94 -8.24 -14.77
N ASP A 219 5.00 -9.04 -14.60
CA ASP A 219 6.32 -8.64 -14.12
C ASP A 219 6.35 -8.02 -12.72
N VAL A 220 5.43 -8.43 -11.84
CA VAL A 220 5.44 -7.99 -10.44
C VAL A 220 6.52 -8.76 -9.66
N ASP A 221 7.41 -8.04 -8.98
CA ASP A 221 8.56 -8.62 -8.29
C ASP A 221 8.21 -9.15 -6.90
N MET A 222 7.37 -8.44 -6.15
CA MET A 222 7.05 -8.75 -4.75
C MET A 222 5.55 -8.82 -4.51
N VAL A 223 5.14 -9.69 -3.58
CA VAL A 223 3.73 -9.79 -3.19
C VAL A 223 3.57 -9.93 -1.67
N THR A 224 2.52 -9.31 -1.14
CA THR A 224 2.08 -9.46 0.24
C THR A 224 0.72 -10.13 0.30
N ILE A 225 0.56 -11.09 1.22
CA ILE A 225 -0.67 -11.87 1.41
C ILE A 225 -1.03 -11.81 2.89
N GLY A 226 -2.14 -11.15 3.24
CA GLY A 226 -2.57 -10.94 4.61
C GLY A 226 -4.00 -11.39 4.87
N GLN A 227 -4.37 -11.64 6.13
CA GLN A 227 -5.75 -11.92 6.51
C GLN A 227 -6.55 -10.62 6.57
N TYR A 228 -7.69 -10.60 5.89
CA TYR A 228 -8.69 -9.54 6.06
C TYR A 228 -9.26 -9.57 7.48
N LEU A 229 -9.27 -8.41 8.12
CA LEU A 229 -9.91 -8.20 9.42
C LEU A 229 -10.99 -7.14 9.23
N GLN A 230 -12.23 -7.49 9.54
CA GLN A 230 -13.38 -6.61 9.35
C GLN A 230 -13.31 -5.40 10.32
N PRO A 231 -13.25 -4.16 9.79
CA PRO A 231 -13.13 -2.97 10.66
C PRO A 231 -14.38 -2.71 11.49
N SER A 232 -15.56 -2.91 10.91
CA SER A 232 -16.85 -2.75 11.60
C SER A 232 -17.93 -3.67 10.99
N PRO A 233 -19.08 -3.87 11.66
CA PRO A 233 -20.18 -4.70 11.14
C PRO A 233 -20.76 -4.24 9.79
N HIS A 234 -20.46 -3.01 9.35
CA HIS A 234 -20.93 -2.44 8.08
C HIS A 234 -20.01 -2.76 6.90
N HIS A 235 -18.80 -3.26 7.16
CA HIS A 235 -17.84 -3.67 6.16
C HIS A 235 -18.09 -5.09 5.67
N HIS A 236 -17.43 -5.47 4.59
CA HIS A 236 -17.49 -6.83 4.08
C HIS A 236 -17.21 -7.85 5.20
N PRO A 237 -18.03 -8.87 5.39
CA PRO A 237 -17.82 -9.84 6.47
C PRO A 237 -16.57 -10.69 6.21
N VAL A 238 -15.89 -11.12 7.28
CA VAL A 238 -14.86 -12.16 7.18
C VAL A 238 -15.54 -13.47 6.83
N MET A 239 -15.31 -13.99 5.62
CA MET A 239 -15.91 -15.25 5.16
C MET A 239 -15.23 -16.46 5.77
N ARG A 240 -13.93 -16.40 6.00
CA ARG A 240 -13.15 -17.39 6.76
C ARG A 240 -11.82 -16.81 7.25
N TYR A 241 -11.22 -17.45 8.22
CA TYR A 241 -9.84 -17.24 8.62
C TYR A 241 -8.97 -18.35 8.04
N TRP A 242 -7.99 -17.95 7.22
CA TRP A 242 -7.02 -18.85 6.63
C TRP A 242 -6.01 -19.31 7.68
N THR A 243 -5.59 -20.57 7.60
CA THR A 243 -4.65 -21.15 8.56
C THR A 243 -3.21 -20.73 8.28
N PRO A 244 -2.31 -20.81 9.28
CA PRO A 244 -0.88 -20.58 9.06
C PRO A 244 -0.27 -21.47 7.96
N ASP A 245 -0.71 -22.73 7.86
CA ASP A 245 -0.22 -23.67 6.85
C ASP A 245 -0.65 -23.27 5.44
N GLU A 246 -1.86 -22.72 5.27
CA GLU A 246 -2.32 -22.19 3.99
C GLU A 246 -1.53 -20.93 3.60
N PHE A 247 -1.24 -20.02 4.53
CA PHE A 247 -0.34 -18.88 4.27
C PHE A 247 1.06 -19.35 3.87
N LYS A 248 1.59 -20.37 4.53
CA LYS A 248 2.91 -20.94 4.17
C LYS A 248 2.89 -21.58 2.79
N ALA A 249 1.83 -22.32 2.45
CA ALA A 249 1.67 -22.92 1.14
C ALA A 249 1.65 -21.85 0.02
N LEU A 250 0.97 -20.72 0.23
CA LEU A 250 0.95 -19.60 -0.72
C LEU A 250 2.30 -18.89 -0.83
N GLU A 251 3.06 -18.76 0.27
CA GLU A 251 4.42 -18.24 0.25
C GLU A 251 5.31 -19.13 -0.63
N ASP A 252 5.32 -20.43 -0.37
CA ASP A 252 6.11 -21.39 -1.12
C ASP A 252 5.71 -21.42 -2.60
N PHE A 253 4.42 -21.38 -2.89
CA PHE A 253 3.88 -21.29 -4.25
C PHE A 253 4.35 -20.02 -4.96
N GLY A 254 4.25 -18.87 -4.33
CA GLY A 254 4.70 -17.60 -4.91
C GLY A 254 6.21 -17.59 -5.15
N MET A 255 7.02 -18.07 -4.21
CA MET A 255 8.47 -18.18 -4.39
C MET A 255 8.80 -19.12 -5.58
N ALA A 256 8.08 -20.22 -5.73
CA ALA A 256 8.25 -21.13 -6.86
C ALA A 256 7.84 -20.50 -8.22
N LEU A 257 6.92 -19.53 -8.22
CA LEU A 257 6.58 -18.75 -9.41
C LEU A 257 7.67 -17.74 -9.83
N GLY A 258 8.67 -17.49 -8.97
CA GLY A 258 9.77 -16.57 -9.24
C GLY A 258 9.53 -15.13 -8.76
N PHE A 259 8.65 -14.89 -7.78
CA PHE A 259 8.68 -13.63 -7.04
C PHE A 259 10.01 -13.50 -6.31
N THR A 260 10.57 -12.30 -6.26
CA THR A 260 11.82 -12.03 -5.51
C THR A 260 11.58 -12.05 -4.00
N HIS A 261 10.36 -11.70 -3.57
CA HIS A 261 9.93 -11.80 -2.18
C HIS A 261 8.41 -12.02 -2.08
N VAL A 262 8.01 -12.91 -1.16
CA VAL A 262 6.62 -13.17 -0.79
C VAL A 262 6.50 -13.04 0.71
N ALA A 263 5.77 -12.03 1.19
CA ALA A 263 5.39 -11.93 2.58
C ALA A 263 3.97 -12.47 2.76
N SER A 264 3.81 -13.59 3.44
CA SER A 264 2.53 -14.27 3.61
C SER A 264 2.27 -14.60 5.08
N GLY A 265 1.15 -14.15 5.62
CA GLY A 265 0.78 -14.40 7.00
C GLY A 265 -0.39 -13.55 7.47
N PRO A 266 -1.04 -13.94 8.58
CA PRO A 266 -2.29 -13.31 9.02
C PRO A 266 -2.16 -11.84 9.38
N MET A 267 -0.99 -11.42 9.87
CA MET A 267 -0.74 -10.03 10.26
C MET A 267 -0.02 -9.23 9.19
N VAL A 268 0.32 -9.83 8.05
CA VAL A 268 0.96 -9.14 6.93
C VAL A 268 0.03 -8.07 6.36
N ARG A 269 0.59 -6.92 6.06
CA ARG A 269 -0.04 -5.78 5.35
C ARG A 269 0.94 -5.30 4.29
N SER A 270 0.48 -4.55 3.30
CA SER A 270 1.33 -4.06 2.20
C SER A 270 2.59 -3.34 2.69
N SER A 271 2.48 -2.57 3.77
CA SER A 271 3.58 -1.81 4.36
C SER A 271 4.22 -2.47 5.60
N TYR A 272 3.77 -3.68 6.00
CA TYR A 272 4.32 -4.37 7.17
C TYR A 272 5.74 -4.85 6.89
N HIS A 273 6.72 -4.33 7.66
CA HIS A 273 8.15 -4.56 7.43
C HIS A 273 8.57 -4.33 5.96
N ALA A 274 8.07 -3.26 5.34
CA ALA A 274 8.34 -2.95 3.94
C ALA A 274 9.84 -2.77 3.64
N ASP A 275 10.61 -2.23 4.62
CA ASP A 275 12.07 -2.14 4.59
C ASP A 275 12.75 -3.51 4.46
N LYS A 276 12.31 -4.50 5.23
CA LYS A 276 12.83 -5.87 5.15
C LYS A 276 12.42 -6.55 3.85
N GLN A 277 11.16 -6.36 3.43
CA GLN A 277 10.68 -6.93 2.17
C GLN A 277 11.53 -6.44 0.98
N ALA A 278 11.84 -5.14 0.93
CA ALA A 278 12.68 -4.56 -0.11
C ALA A 278 14.13 -5.05 -0.02
N ALA A 279 14.70 -5.17 1.19
CA ALA A 279 16.04 -5.67 1.42
C ALA A 279 16.17 -7.15 1.02
N ASP A 280 15.24 -8.01 1.46
CA ASP A 280 15.22 -9.43 1.13
C ASP A 280 15.03 -9.67 -0.38
N ALA A 281 14.35 -8.77 -1.07
CA ALA A 281 14.20 -8.76 -2.52
C ALA A 281 15.40 -8.17 -3.28
N GLY A 282 16.41 -7.61 -2.58
CA GLY A 282 17.62 -7.04 -3.18
C GLY A 282 17.48 -5.61 -3.69
N PHE A 283 16.47 -4.85 -3.23
CA PHE A 283 16.18 -3.47 -3.67
C PHE A 283 16.42 -2.39 -2.57
N ALA A 284 16.96 -2.73 -1.43
CA ALA A 284 17.20 -1.78 -0.32
C ALA A 284 18.68 -1.45 -0.13
#